data_7dee0afce518c4ba1c3fc0f71535822e
#
_entry.id   7dee0afce518c4ba1c3fc0f71535822e
#
_cell.length_a   1.000
_cell.length_b   1.000
_cell.length_c   1.000
_cell.angle_alpha   90.00
_cell.angle_beta   90.00
_cell.angle_gamma   90.00
#
_symmetry.space_group_name_H-M   'P 1'
#
loop_
_entity.id
_entity.type
_entity.pdbx_description
1 polymer ?
#
loop_
_entity_poly.entity_id
_entity_poly.type
_entity_poly.pdbx_seq_one_letter_code
_entity_poly.pdbx_strand_id
1 'polypeptide(L)'
;MMRIGIDAASIVGDKGGVGWHTHHLLHALLELDDADEFVGYLRPGSLTAGTLGGWPLHRRLHWVETPRWSMGWRGRWDRLDLYHGPNFKMHTTGRFGGIVTIHDLWLARHPEYSRKLFGQAGSSRRAIATANRARKVVTVSEFSAREIESLYGIAREHIV
;
A
#
# COMPACT_ATOMS: atom_id res chain seq x y z
N MET A 1 14.65 14.03 -6.68
CA MET A 1 14.82 12.56 -6.55
C MET A 1 14.28 12.17 -5.19
N MET A 2 13.26 11.34 -5.18
CA MET A 2 12.67 10.76 -3.96
C MET A 2 12.94 9.27 -3.93
N ARG A 3 12.97 8.69 -2.73
CA ARG A 3 13.04 7.25 -2.54
C ARG A 3 11.73 6.74 -1.94
N ILE A 4 10.98 5.99 -2.73
CA ILE A 4 9.59 5.61 -2.46
C ILE A 4 9.49 4.12 -2.16
N GLY A 5 9.05 3.76 -0.97
CA GLY A 5 8.77 2.38 -0.60
C GLY A 5 7.34 1.99 -0.98
N ILE A 6 7.15 0.79 -1.51
CA ILE A 6 5.82 0.26 -1.87
C ILE A 6 5.64 -1.13 -1.24
N ASP A 7 4.51 -1.37 -0.54
CA ASP A 7 4.14 -2.73 -0.12
C ASP A 7 3.74 -3.56 -1.35
N ALA A 8 4.68 -4.34 -1.84
CA ALA A 8 4.52 -5.15 -3.03
C ALA A 8 4.16 -6.61 -2.73
N ALA A 9 3.82 -6.93 -1.48
CA ALA A 9 3.55 -8.32 -1.08
C ALA A 9 2.35 -8.96 -1.83
N SER A 10 1.46 -8.15 -2.40
CA SER A 10 0.29 -8.62 -3.15
C SER A 10 0.59 -9.01 -4.60
N ILE A 11 1.78 -8.69 -5.14
CA ILE A 11 2.14 -9.05 -6.51
C ILE A 11 2.74 -10.45 -6.64
N VAL A 12 3.02 -11.09 -5.52
CA VAL A 12 3.66 -12.41 -5.44
C VAL A 12 2.60 -13.51 -5.50
N GLY A 13 2.84 -14.53 -6.32
CA GLY A 13 1.91 -15.66 -6.54
C GLY A 13 0.70 -15.28 -7.40
N ASP A 14 -0.43 -15.95 -7.15
CA ASP A 14 -1.68 -15.67 -7.86
C ASP A 14 -2.22 -14.29 -7.46
N LYS A 15 -2.25 -13.39 -8.44
CA LYS A 15 -2.64 -12.00 -8.23
C LYS A 15 -4.16 -11.85 -8.21
N GLY A 16 -4.70 -11.42 -7.06
CA GLY A 16 -6.05 -10.84 -7.00
C GLY A 16 -6.07 -9.38 -7.49
N GLY A 17 -7.23 -8.72 -7.41
CA GLY A 17 -7.40 -7.33 -7.88
C GLY A 17 -6.37 -6.35 -7.31
N VAL A 18 -6.10 -6.41 -6.00
CA VAL A 18 -5.06 -5.57 -5.36
C VAL A 18 -3.66 -5.90 -5.90
N GLY A 19 -3.36 -7.16 -6.17
CA GLY A 19 -2.08 -7.57 -6.75
C GLY A 19 -1.87 -7.00 -8.15
N TRP A 20 -2.90 -7.07 -9.00
CA TRP A 20 -2.87 -6.47 -10.32
C TRP A 20 -2.79 -4.94 -10.27
N HIS A 21 -3.56 -4.30 -9.39
CA HIS A 21 -3.45 -2.86 -9.19
C HIS A 21 -2.02 -2.45 -8.81
N THR A 22 -1.42 -3.11 -7.81
CA THR A 22 -0.06 -2.81 -7.36
C THR A 22 0.97 -3.05 -8.47
N HIS A 23 0.78 -4.13 -9.25
CA HIS A 23 1.63 -4.46 -10.39
C HIS A 23 1.62 -3.35 -11.44
N HIS A 24 0.43 -2.98 -11.93
CA HIS A 24 0.30 -1.95 -12.97
C HIS A 24 0.71 -0.56 -12.48
N LEU A 25 0.40 -0.23 -11.23
CA LEU A 25 0.84 1.02 -10.62
C LEU A 25 2.37 1.13 -10.63
N LEU A 26 3.07 0.08 -10.19
CA LEU A 26 4.53 0.11 -10.14
C LEU A 26 5.14 0.17 -11.55
N HIS A 27 4.57 -0.54 -12.52
CA HIS A 27 4.98 -0.42 -13.92
C HIS A 27 4.82 1.01 -14.44
N ALA A 28 3.65 1.61 -14.27
CA ALA A 28 3.38 2.97 -14.72
C ALA A 28 4.32 4.00 -14.05
N LEU A 29 4.61 3.84 -12.76
CA LEU A 29 5.56 4.70 -12.07
C LEU A 29 7.00 4.57 -12.61
N LEU A 30 7.38 3.38 -13.03
CA LEU A 30 8.71 3.14 -13.63
C LEU A 30 8.82 3.67 -15.07
N GLU A 31 7.69 3.83 -15.78
CA GLU A 31 7.63 4.42 -17.11
C GLU A 31 7.72 5.95 -17.10
N LEU A 32 7.45 6.58 -15.96
CA LEU A 32 7.60 8.04 -15.83
C LEU A 32 9.07 8.43 -15.98
N ASP A 33 9.31 9.48 -16.79
CA ASP A 33 10.65 10.03 -16.99
C ASP A 33 11.03 10.96 -15.82
N ASP A 34 11.30 10.35 -14.69
CA ASP A 34 11.76 11.03 -13.48
C ASP A 34 12.97 10.30 -12.88
N ALA A 35 13.56 10.92 -11.85
CA ALA A 35 14.73 10.37 -11.16
C ALA A 35 14.39 9.60 -9.89
N ASP A 36 13.11 9.33 -9.61
CA ASP A 36 12.70 8.71 -8.36
C ASP A 36 13.04 7.23 -8.31
N GLU A 37 13.50 6.78 -7.14
CA GLU A 37 13.82 5.37 -6.87
C GLU A 37 12.67 4.69 -6.12
N PHE A 38 12.47 3.42 -6.41
CA PHE A 38 11.44 2.60 -5.80
C PHE A 38 12.03 1.42 -5.03
N VAL A 39 11.48 1.14 -3.85
CA VAL A 39 11.81 -0.04 -3.06
C VAL A 39 10.54 -0.87 -2.89
N GLY A 40 10.48 -1.99 -3.59
CA GLY A 40 9.37 -2.94 -3.49
C GLY A 40 9.56 -3.88 -2.31
N TYR A 41 8.71 -3.77 -1.29
CA TYR A 41 8.80 -4.61 -0.10
C TYR A 41 7.98 -5.87 -0.23
N LEU A 42 8.63 -7.00 -0.03
CA LEU A 42 8.10 -8.34 -0.14
C LEU A 42 8.10 -9.05 1.21
N ARG A 43 7.36 -10.13 1.31
CA ARG A 43 7.45 -11.03 2.47
C ARG A 43 8.72 -11.86 2.42
N PRO A 44 9.30 -12.26 3.57
CA PRO A 44 10.41 -13.18 3.59
C PRO A 44 10.13 -14.46 2.79
N GLY A 45 11.09 -14.90 1.98
CA GLY A 45 10.98 -16.07 1.11
C GLY A 45 10.36 -15.80 -0.26
N SER A 46 9.91 -14.58 -0.55
CA SER A 46 9.30 -14.25 -1.84
C SER A 46 10.30 -14.30 -3.01
N LEU A 47 11.53 -13.85 -2.79
CA LEU A 47 12.57 -13.81 -3.83
C LEU A 47 13.12 -15.21 -4.14
N THR A 48 13.23 -16.09 -3.15
CA THR A 48 13.72 -17.46 -3.31
C THR A 48 12.73 -18.35 -4.07
N ALA A 49 11.45 -18.05 -4.01
CA ALA A 49 10.41 -18.82 -4.68
C ALA A 49 10.29 -18.54 -6.19
N GLY A 50 11.14 -17.67 -6.77
CA GLY A 50 11.05 -17.30 -8.19
C GLY A 50 9.74 -16.59 -8.57
N THR A 51 9.01 -16.11 -7.57
CA THR A 51 7.64 -15.61 -7.69
C THR A 51 7.53 -14.23 -8.34
N LEU A 52 8.65 -13.58 -8.60
CA LEU A 52 8.73 -12.34 -9.38
C LEU A 52 8.96 -12.61 -10.88
N GLY A 53 8.70 -13.83 -11.35
CA GLY A 53 8.82 -14.19 -12.76
C GLY A 53 8.11 -13.17 -13.67
N GLY A 54 8.88 -12.58 -14.59
CA GLY A 54 8.39 -11.57 -15.51
C GLY A 54 8.57 -10.10 -15.07
N TRP A 55 9.09 -9.83 -13.86
CA TRP A 55 9.49 -8.47 -13.52
C TRP A 55 10.84 -8.14 -14.17
N PRO A 56 10.91 -7.12 -15.03
CA PRO A 56 12.17 -6.70 -15.61
C PRO A 56 13.08 -6.15 -14.51
N LEU A 57 14.38 -6.43 -14.63
CA LEU A 57 15.38 -5.70 -13.87
C LEU A 57 15.32 -4.23 -14.28
N HIS A 58 14.98 -3.37 -13.35
CA HIS A 58 14.89 -1.94 -13.59
C HIS A 58 15.84 -1.20 -12.65
N ARG A 59 16.67 -0.29 -13.19
CA ARG A 59 17.71 0.41 -12.40
C ARG A 59 17.15 1.24 -11.21
N ARG A 60 15.88 1.65 -11.30
CA ARG A 60 15.20 2.46 -10.27
C ARG A 60 14.35 1.62 -9.31
N LEU A 61 14.30 0.29 -9.45
CA LEU A 61 13.50 -0.59 -8.59
C LEU A 61 14.38 -1.60 -7.86
N HIS A 62 14.31 -1.57 -6.54
CA HIS A 62 15.02 -2.50 -5.66
C HIS A 62 14.02 -3.35 -4.89
N TRP A 63 14.18 -4.66 -4.92
CA TRP A 63 13.35 -5.59 -4.15
C TRP A 63 13.98 -5.90 -2.81
N VAL A 64 13.17 -5.81 -1.76
CA VAL A 64 13.61 -6.03 -0.38
C VAL A 64 12.63 -6.95 0.34
N GLU A 65 13.13 -8.07 0.85
CA GLU A 65 12.36 -8.91 1.76
C GLU A 65 12.43 -8.37 3.19
N THR A 66 11.25 -8.21 3.80
CA THR A 66 11.18 -7.75 5.19
C THR A 66 9.88 -8.20 5.86
N PRO A 67 9.93 -8.61 7.13
CA PRO A 67 8.72 -8.85 7.90
C PRO A 67 7.98 -7.54 8.16
N ARG A 68 6.65 -7.59 8.18
CA ARG A 68 5.81 -6.38 8.38
C ARG A 68 6.09 -5.63 9.67
N TRP A 69 6.43 -6.34 10.73
CA TRP A 69 6.71 -5.72 12.03
C TRP A 69 7.98 -4.85 12.02
N SER A 70 8.92 -5.14 11.12
CA SER A 70 10.19 -4.40 11.00
C SER A 70 10.15 -3.25 9.99
N MET A 71 9.03 -3.06 9.27
CA MET A 71 8.92 -2.06 8.19
C MET A 71 9.30 -0.65 8.60
N GLY A 72 8.95 -0.24 9.81
CA GLY A 72 9.29 1.08 10.29
C GLY A 72 10.80 1.32 10.42
N TRP A 73 11.53 0.35 10.93
CA TRP A 73 12.99 0.38 11.02
C TRP A 73 13.62 0.25 9.64
N ARG A 74 13.07 -0.66 8.83
CA ARG A 74 13.57 -0.92 7.48
C ARG A 74 13.46 0.31 6.60
N GLY A 75 12.32 1.00 6.58
CA GLY A 75 12.14 2.22 5.81
C GLY A 75 13.11 3.35 6.21
N ARG A 76 13.48 3.42 7.50
CA ARG A 76 14.54 4.35 7.94
C ARG A 76 15.91 3.96 7.42
N TRP A 77 16.22 2.67 7.50
CA TRP A 77 17.49 2.15 6.98
C TRP A 77 17.62 2.39 5.48
N ASP A 78 16.54 2.14 4.74
CA ASP A 78 16.47 2.35 3.30
C ASP A 78 16.33 3.84 2.91
N ARG A 79 16.28 4.77 3.89
CA ARG A 79 16.18 6.23 3.71
C ARG A 79 14.98 6.62 2.85
N LEU A 80 13.82 6.07 3.14
CA LEU A 80 12.60 6.42 2.41
C LEU A 80 12.16 7.85 2.71
N ASP A 81 11.74 8.54 1.65
CA ASP A 81 11.04 9.82 1.72
C ASP A 81 9.53 9.64 1.82
N LEU A 82 9.02 8.56 1.20
CA LEU A 82 7.61 8.24 1.15
C LEU A 82 7.40 6.72 1.21
N TYR A 83 6.27 6.30 1.76
CA TYR A 83 5.83 4.91 1.73
C TYR A 83 4.40 4.81 1.20
N HIS A 84 4.16 3.92 0.25
CA HIS A 84 2.84 3.63 -0.28
C HIS A 84 2.35 2.24 0.14
N GLY A 85 1.22 2.23 0.82
CA GLY A 85 0.47 1.01 1.15
C GLY A 85 -0.71 0.83 0.20
N PRO A 86 -0.62 -0.02 -0.82
CA PRO A 86 -1.65 -0.12 -1.86
C PRO A 86 -2.89 -0.93 -1.45
N ASN A 87 -2.99 -1.34 -0.18
CA ASN A 87 -4.10 -2.16 0.33
C ASN A 87 -4.43 -1.84 1.79
N PHE A 88 -5.17 -0.77 2.04
CA PHE A 88 -5.72 -0.38 3.37
C PHE A 88 -4.70 -0.24 4.51
N LYS A 89 -3.44 -0.52 4.29
CA LYS A 89 -2.40 -0.58 5.33
C LYS A 89 -1.19 0.22 4.94
N MET A 90 -0.68 0.94 5.90
CA MET A 90 0.54 1.71 5.78
C MET A 90 1.46 1.38 6.97
N HIS A 91 2.63 0.90 6.67
CA HIS A 91 3.62 0.49 7.68
C HIS A 91 4.71 1.56 7.80
N THR A 92 4.38 2.69 8.42
CA THR A 92 5.34 3.79 8.65
C THR A 92 5.56 4.08 10.12
N THR A 93 6.72 4.62 10.47
CA THR A 93 7.09 5.03 11.85
C THR A 93 7.04 6.54 12.06
N GLY A 94 6.35 7.29 11.23
CA GLY A 94 6.10 8.71 11.45
C GLY A 94 7.19 9.68 11.02
N ARG A 95 8.37 9.23 10.58
CA ARG A 95 9.42 10.13 10.07
C ARG A 95 9.40 10.37 8.57
N PHE A 96 8.93 9.40 7.80
CA PHE A 96 8.65 9.55 6.37
C PHE A 96 7.15 9.50 6.15
N GLY A 97 6.67 10.27 5.18
CA GLY A 97 5.24 10.32 4.88
C GLY A 97 4.71 9.02 4.32
N GLY A 98 3.41 8.82 4.39
CA GLY A 98 2.77 7.65 3.83
C GLY A 98 1.56 7.99 2.97
N ILE A 99 1.35 7.22 1.93
CA ILE A 99 0.13 7.19 1.12
C ILE A 99 -0.52 5.83 1.33
N VAL A 100 -1.83 5.79 1.38
CA VAL A 100 -2.58 4.53 1.44
C VAL A 100 -3.62 4.50 0.34
N THR A 101 -3.75 3.36 -0.36
CA THR A 101 -4.87 3.13 -1.27
C THR A 101 -5.99 2.39 -0.56
N ILE A 102 -7.20 2.92 -0.66
CA ILE A 102 -8.46 2.32 -0.20
C ILE A 102 -9.32 2.10 -1.44
N HIS A 103 -9.51 0.84 -1.82
CA HIS A 103 -10.22 0.49 -3.06
C HIS A 103 -11.74 0.64 -2.91
N ASP A 104 -12.28 0.15 -1.80
CA ASP A 104 -13.70 0.22 -1.47
C ASP A 104 -13.93 0.12 0.05
N LEU A 105 -15.14 0.40 0.48
CA LEU A 105 -15.58 0.25 1.87
C LEU A 105 -16.72 -0.77 2.02
N TRP A 106 -16.88 -1.67 1.06
CA TRP A 106 -17.98 -2.62 1.07
C TRP A 106 -18.03 -3.45 2.35
N LEU A 107 -16.89 -4.00 2.81
CA LEU A 107 -16.81 -4.72 4.08
C LEU A 107 -17.03 -3.85 5.32
N ALA A 108 -16.80 -2.54 5.23
CA ALA A 108 -17.12 -1.63 6.33
C ALA A 108 -18.63 -1.38 6.42
N ARG A 109 -19.32 -1.34 5.27
CA ARG A 109 -20.79 -1.22 5.20
C ARG A 109 -21.52 -2.53 5.49
N HIS A 110 -20.91 -3.65 5.10
CA HIS A 110 -21.49 -4.98 5.18
C HIS A 110 -20.63 -5.92 6.04
N PRO A 111 -20.51 -5.65 7.34
CA PRO A 111 -19.68 -6.45 8.23
C PRO A 111 -20.12 -7.90 8.35
N GLU A 112 -21.37 -8.22 8.08
CA GLU A 112 -21.95 -9.57 8.08
C GLU A 112 -21.28 -10.53 7.08
N TYR A 113 -20.68 -10.00 6.00
CA TYR A 113 -19.94 -10.80 5.01
C TYR A 113 -18.47 -11.05 5.36
N SER A 114 -17.97 -10.49 6.45
CA SER A 114 -16.60 -10.76 6.85
C SER A 114 -16.49 -12.09 7.59
N ARG A 115 -15.66 -12.98 7.10
CA ARG A 115 -15.39 -14.30 7.70
C ARG A 115 -14.60 -14.26 9.03
N LYS A 116 -14.21 -13.10 9.50
CA LYS A 116 -13.39 -12.95 10.71
C LYS A 116 -14.27 -12.75 11.93
N LEU A 117 -14.54 -13.82 12.68
CA LEU A 117 -15.31 -13.82 13.93
C LEU A 117 -14.84 -12.82 14.99
N PHE A 118 -13.60 -12.32 14.92
CA PHE A 118 -13.01 -11.43 15.94
C PHE A 118 -12.34 -10.16 15.39
N GLY A 119 -12.62 -9.73 14.16
CA GLY A 119 -11.75 -8.73 13.54
C GLY A 119 -12.38 -7.55 12.81
N GLN A 120 -13.70 -7.49 12.72
CA GLN A 120 -14.36 -6.47 11.89
C GLN A 120 -14.17 -5.05 12.44
N ALA A 121 -14.52 -4.83 13.69
CA ALA A 121 -14.31 -3.54 14.33
C ALA A 121 -12.82 -3.16 14.38
N GLY A 122 -11.93 -4.15 14.56
CA GLY A 122 -10.48 -3.94 14.56
C GLY A 122 -9.89 -3.65 13.18
N SER A 123 -10.44 -4.25 12.12
CA SER A 123 -10.00 -4.02 10.73
C SER A 123 -10.41 -2.63 10.24
N SER A 124 -11.67 -2.22 10.45
CA SER A 124 -12.16 -0.88 10.11
C SER A 124 -11.45 0.20 10.94
N ARG A 125 -11.31 0.02 12.26
CA ARG A 125 -10.56 0.94 13.12
C ARG A 125 -9.11 1.12 12.65
N ARG A 126 -8.44 0.05 12.24
CA ARG A 126 -7.08 0.14 11.72
C ARG A 126 -7.01 0.85 10.38
N ALA A 127 -7.98 0.62 9.49
CA ALA A 127 -8.06 1.31 8.21
C ALA A 127 -8.28 2.82 8.42
N ILE A 128 -9.22 3.20 9.30
CA ILE A 128 -9.46 4.59 9.70
C ILE A 128 -8.19 5.21 10.29
N ALA A 129 -7.56 4.55 11.26
CA ALA A 129 -6.33 5.04 11.88
C ALA A 129 -5.17 5.17 10.86
N THR A 130 -5.12 4.30 9.86
CA THR A 130 -4.14 4.38 8.77
C THR A 130 -4.43 5.57 7.87
N ALA A 131 -5.68 5.74 7.45
CA ALA A 131 -6.11 6.85 6.60
C ALA A 131 -5.85 8.22 7.26
N ASN A 132 -6.17 8.35 8.56
CA ASN A 132 -5.92 9.59 9.33
C ASN A 132 -4.42 9.93 9.49
N ARG A 133 -3.54 8.94 9.38
CA ARG A 133 -2.08 9.13 9.46
C ARG A 133 -1.42 9.31 8.11
N ALA A 134 -2.12 8.99 7.04
CA ALA A 134 -1.61 9.14 5.68
C ALA A 134 -1.54 10.61 5.28
N ARG A 135 -0.52 10.97 4.49
CA ARG A 135 -0.47 12.30 3.85
C ARG A 135 -1.56 12.45 2.80
N LYS A 136 -1.85 11.36 2.08
CA LYS A 136 -2.94 11.26 1.11
C LYS A 136 -3.55 9.86 1.16
N VAL A 137 -4.83 9.82 0.91
CA VAL A 137 -5.58 8.59 0.66
C VAL A 137 -5.91 8.55 -0.83
N VAL A 138 -5.44 7.52 -1.51
CA VAL A 138 -5.75 7.28 -2.92
C VAL A 138 -6.96 6.35 -2.99
N THR A 139 -7.87 6.61 -3.91
CA THR A 139 -8.98 5.70 -4.18
C THR A 139 -9.27 5.57 -5.68
N VAL A 140 -10.09 4.60 -6.05
CA VAL A 140 -10.29 4.21 -7.45
C VAL A 140 -11.55 4.81 -8.07
N SER A 141 -12.35 5.54 -7.30
CA SER A 141 -13.57 6.17 -7.79
C SER A 141 -14.05 7.30 -6.88
N GLU A 142 -14.79 8.24 -7.48
CA GLU A 142 -15.46 9.31 -6.75
C GLU A 142 -16.51 8.78 -5.75
N PHE A 143 -17.13 7.64 -6.05
CA PHE A 143 -18.03 6.97 -5.10
C PHE A 143 -17.29 6.55 -3.84
N SER A 144 -16.17 5.86 -3.98
CA SER A 144 -15.32 5.45 -2.85
C SER A 144 -14.76 6.65 -2.09
N ALA A 145 -14.42 7.74 -2.78
CA ALA A 145 -13.96 8.98 -2.14
C ALA A 145 -15.02 9.54 -1.19
N ARG A 146 -16.28 9.66 -1.65
CA ARG A 146 -17.40 10.10 -0.80
C ARG A 146 -17.65 9.15 0.37
N GLU A 147 -17.50 7.87 0.18
CA GLU A 147 -17.61 6.89 1.26
C GLU A 147 -16.52 7.03 2.31
N ILE A 148 -15.26 7.23 1.89
CA ILE A 148 -14.13 7.47 2.77
C ILE A 148 -14.38 8.73 3.60
N GLU A 149 -14.81 9.82 2.97
CA GLU A 149 -15.15 11.07 3.64
C GLU A 149 -16.26 10.85 4.68
N SER A 150 -17.37 10.22 4.28
CA SER A 150 -18.54 10.07 5.16
C SER A 150 -18.35 9.06 6.28
N LEU A 151 -17.68 7.92 6.03
CA LEU A 151 -17.55 6.82 6.99
C LEU A 151 -16.28 6.91 7.84
N TYR A 152 -15.21 7.48 7.30
CA TYR A 152 -13.94 7.58 7.99
C TYR A 152 -13.63 8.98 8.48
N GLY A 153 -14.42 10.00 8.07
CA GLY A 153 -14.23 11.39 8.45
C GLY A 153 -12.94 12.01 7.88
N ILE A 154 -12.47 11.50 6.75
CA ILE A 154 -11.28 12.02 6.08
C ILE A 154 -11.69 13.19 5.20
N ALA A 155 -11.06 14.35 5.39
CA ALA A 155 -11.38 15.52 4.61
C ALA A 155 -11.09 15.31 3.12
N ARG A 156 -11.96 15.84 2.25
CA ARG A 156 -11.92 15.59 0.78
C ARG A 156 -10.59 16.00 0.15
N GLU A 157 -9.96 17.06 0.65
CA GLU A 157 -8.64 17.51 0.18
C GLU A 157 -7.50 16.51 0.46
N HIS A 158 -7.70 15.56 1.36
CA HIS A 158 -6.75 14.47 1.63
C HIS A 158 -6.97 13.24 0.73
N ILE A 159 -8.07 13.21 -0.04
CA ILE A 159 -8.45 12.07 -0.91
C ILE A 159 -8.13 12.43 -2.37
N VAL A 160 -7.49 11.49 -3.06
CA VAL A 160 -7.11 11.60 -4.47
C VAL A 160 -7.68 10.42 -5.26
#